data_5c24f13e7af8824cbd085e88e74a9fce
#
_entry.id   5c24f13e7af8824cbd085e88e74a9fce
#
_cell.length_a   1.000
_cell.length_b   1.000
_cell.length_c   1.000
_cell.angle_alpha   90.00
_cell.angle_beta   90.00
_cell.angle_gamma   90.00
#
_symmetry.space_group_name_H-M   'P 1'
#
loop_
_entity.id
_entity.type
_entity.pdbx_description
1 polymer ?
#
loop_
_entity_poly.entity_id
_entity_poly.type
_entity_poly.pdbx_seq_one_letter_code
_entity_poly.pdbx_strand_id
1 'polypeptide(L)'
;MTEGIKDKVVVITGAGAGIGLGIAQAFHAAGALVAMGDLRPDTVERAAADLGGERTFAAGIDARDEASVRRFFAAAERALGPGSIVVANAGIYPTRAVLDMEVEEWDRVMETNLRGTFLTCRAAARSMMAGGRPGKIITMSSGAHASARPGASHYCASKAGIVMFTKTLAMELAEARINANCIAPGYIQIDSAAPDSEFRRALLKNIPSGRFGTPADVAAIALFLASSAADYVTGEVFAVNGGAFSGRMYLPLNTAMAR
;
A
#
# COMPACT_ATOMS: atom_id res chain seq x y z
N MET A 1 -17.56 -7.97 -5.72
CA MET A 1 -16.27 -7.73 -5.05
C MET A 1 -16.23 -6.44 -4.22
N THR A 2 -17.26 -5.61 -4.27
CA THR A 2 -17.33 -4.32 -3.54
C THR A 2 -18.41 -4.33 -2.45
N GLU A 3 -18.96 -5.50 -2.11
CA GLU A 3 -19.95 -5.64 -1.07
C GLU A 3 -19.38 -5.23 0.29
N GLY A 4 -20.08 -4.35 1.00
CA GLY A 4 -19.65 -3.82 2.29
C GLY A 4 -18.72 -2.60 2.22
N ILE A 5 -18.42 -2.04 1.02
CA ILE A 5 -17.55 -0.86 0.85
C ILE A 5 -18.34 0.44 0.75
N LYS A 6 -19.50 0.41 0.11
CA LYS A 6 -20.34 1.60 -0.06
C LYS A 6 -20.62 2.26 1.30
N ASP A 7 -20.48 3.58 1.34
CA ASP A 7 -20.67 4.43 2.53
C ASP A 7 -19.70 4.16 3.70
N LYS A 8 -18.67 3.33 3.51
CA LYS A 8 -17.58 3.16 4.48
C LYS A 8 -16.54 4.25 4.33
N VAL A 9 -15.99 4.69 5.44
CA VAL A 9 -14.86 5.64 5.45
C VAL A 9 -13.55 4.87 5.28
N VAL A 10 -12.83 5.23 4.24
CA VAL A 10 -11.50 4.67 3.89
C VAL A 10 -10.44 5.74 4.08
N VAL A 11 -9.44 5.47 4.88
CA VAL A 11 -8.28 6.37 5.10
C VAL A 11 -7.08 5.84 4.32
N ILE A 12 -6.46 6.66 3.48
CA ILE A 12 -5.34 6.27 2.61
C ILE A 12 -4.18 7.24 2.80
N THR A 13 -3.00 6.76 3.17
CA THR A 13 -1.77 7.55 3.22
C THR A 13 -0.96 7.44 1.94
N GLY A 14 -0.29 8.53 1.51
CA GLY A 14 0.39 8.61 0.22
C GLY A 14 -0.61 8.56 -0.95
N ALA A 15 -1.75 9.25 -0.80
CA ALA A 15 -2.86 9.19 -1.74
C ALA A 15 -2.79 10.26 -2.86
N GLY A 16 -1.79 11.15 -2.82
CA GLY A 16 -1.67 12.23 -3.80
C GLY A 16 -1.24 11.79 -5.21
N ALA A 17 -0.68 10.58 -5.35
CA ALA A 17 -0.18 10.08 -6.63
C ALA A 17 -0.06 8.55 -6.65
N GLY A 18 0.20 7.99 -7.82
CA GLY A 18 0.62 6.61 -8.02
C GLY A 18 -0.37 5.57 -7.49
N ILE A 19 0.12 4.57 -6.76
CA ILE A 19 -0.69 3.46 -6.24
C ILE A 19 -1.75 3.98 -5.27
N GLY A 20 -1.39 4.89 -4.35
CA GLY A 20 -2.33 5.44 -3.39
C GLY A 20 -3.49 6.20 -4.03
N LEU A 21 -3.21 6.99 -5.07
CA LEU A 21 -4.25 7.67 -5.85
C LEU A 21 -5.14 6.66 -6.59
N GLY A 22 -4.56 5.65 -7.25
CA GLY A 22 -5.35 4.61 -7.93
C GLY A 22 -6.26 3.83 -6.96
N ILE A 23 -5.80 3.58 -5.73
CA ILE A 23 -6.62 2.98 -4.68
C ILE A 23 -7.75 3.95 -4.28
N ALA A 24 -7.45 5.23 -4.06
CA ALA A 24 -8.45 6.24 -3.72
C ALA A 24 -9.55 6.35 -4.79
N GLN A 25 -9.16 6.38 -6.06
CA GLN A 25 -10.08 6.37 -7.21
C GLN A 25 -11.00 5.15 -7.19
N ALA A 26 -10.45 3.97 -6.96
CA ALA A 26 -11.21 2.72 -6.96
C ALA A 26 -12.21 2.65 -5.79
N PHE A 27 -11.81 3.08 -4.59
CA PHE A 27 -12.70 3.14 -3.43
C PHE A 27 -13.79 4.20 -3.61
N HIS A 28 -13.46 5.36 -4.15
CA HIS A 28 -14.44 6.40 -4.46
C HIS A 28 -15.47 5.89 -5.48
N ALA A 29 -15.02 5.26 -6.57
CA ALA A 29 -15.90 4.64 -7.57
C ALA A 29 -16.78 3.52 -7.00
N ALA A 30 -16.32 2.83 -5.95
CA ALA A 30 -17.11 1.82 -5.20
C ALA A 30 -18.09 2.47 -4.20
N GLY A 31 -18.20 3.81 -4.14
CA GLY A 31 -19.10 4.54 -3.28
C GLY A 31 -18.63 4.71 -1.83
N ALA A 32 -17.34 4.56 -1.57
CA ALA A 32 -16.76 4.87 -0.27
C ALA A 32 -16.66 6.39 -0.02
N LEU A 33 -16.50 6.76 1.24
CA LEU A 33 -16.04 8.07 1.69
C LEU A 33 -14.51 7.98 1.85
N VAL A 34 -13.74 8.80 1.14
CA VAL A 34 -12.27 8.62 1.04
C VAL A 34 -11.51 9.76 1.69
N ALA A 35 -10.80 9.47 2.79
CA ALA A 35 -9.86 10.38 3.42
C ALA A 35 -8.46 10.16 2.83
N MET A 36 -7.96 11.15 2.11
CA MET A 36 -6.71 11.14 1.36
C MET A 36 -5.64 11.95 2.07
N GLY A 37 -4.55 11.31 2.49
CA GLY A 37 -3.42 11.98 3.12
C GLY A 37 -2.14 11.87 2.28
N ASP A 38 -1.38 12.93 2.16
CA ASP A 38 -0.06 12.94 1.51
C ASP A 38 0.87 13.95 2.19
N LEU A 39 2.18 13.76 2.04
CA LEU A 39 3.17 14.72 2.54
C LEU A 39 3.05 16.09 1.84
N ARG A 40 2.53 16.12 0.62
CA ARG A 40 2.32 17.31 -0.19
C ARG A 40 0.83 17.66 -0.21
N PRO A 41 0.39 18.61 0.62
CA PRO A 41 -1.03 18.99 0.72
C PRO A 41 -1.64 19.39 -0.62
N ASP A 42 -0.99 20.29 -1.36
CA ASP A 42 -1.48 20.78 -2.66
C ASP A 42 -1.72 19.67 -3.69
N THR A 43 -0.92 18.58 -3.62
CA THR A 43 -1.04 17.46 -4.54
C THR A 43 -2.25 16.60 -4.20
N VAL A 44 -2.46 16.31 -2.93
CA VAL A 44 -3.58 15.47 -2.49
C VAL A 44 -4.91 16.20 -2.55
N GLU A 45 -4.93 17.51 -2.30
CA GLU A 45 -6.13 18.36 -2.40
C GLU A 45 -6.62 18.44 -3.87
N ARG A 46 -5.69 18.63 -4.82
CA ARG A 46 -6.03 18.55 -6.25
C ARG A 46 -6.58 17.17 -6.64
N ALA A 47 -5.90 16.11 -6.22
CA ALA A 47 -6.34 14.74 -6.49
C ALA A 47 -7.75 14.46 -5.95
N ALA A 48 -8.09 14.98 -4.77
CA ALA A 48 -9.43 14.85 -4.18
C ALA A 48 -10.48 15.69 -4.94
N ALA A 49 -10.13 16.89 -5.38
CA ALA A 49 -11.00 17.73 -6.21
C ALA A 49 -11.33 17.04 -7.55
N ASP A 50 -10.35 16.40 -8.18
CA ASP A 50 -10.54 15.64 -9.43
C ASP A 50 -11.49 14.44 -9.25
N LEU A 51 -11.65 13.93 -8.03
CA LEU A 51 -12.63 12.89 -7.69
C LEU A 51 -14.06 13.43 -7.45
N GLY A 52 -14.27 14.75 -7.56
CA GLY A 52 -15.59 15.38 -7.41
C GLY A 52 -15.88 15.97 -6.03
N GLY A 53 -14.99 15.84 -5.05
CA GLY A 53 -15.01 16.56 -3.78
C GLY A 53 -16.02 16.11 -2.71
N GLU A 54 -17.25 15.81 -3.07
CA GLU A 54 -18.36 15.59 -2.12
C GLU A 54 -18.19 14.41 -1.14
N ARG A 55 -17.47 13.38 -1.54
CA ARG A 55 -17.24 12.17 -0.74
C ARG A 55 -15.77 11.99 -0.38
N THR A 56 -15.00 13.08 -0.40
CA THR A 56 -13.57 13.07 -0.15
C THR A 56 -13.20 14.09 0.95
N PHE A 57 -12.14 13.75 1.68
CA PHE A 57 -11.41 14.66 2.55
C PHE A 57 -9.93 14.55 2.17
N ALA A 58 -9.24 15.66 2.04
CA ALA A 58 -7.81 15.66 1.74
C ALA A 58 -7.07 16.60 2.68
N ALA A 59 -5.90 16.17 3.15
CA ALA A 59 -5.03 17.02 3.96
C ALA A 59 -3.59 16.51 3.97
N GLY A 60 -2.67 17.39 4.37
CA GLY A 60 -1.27 17.04 4.60
C GLY A 60 -1.08 16.08 5.76
N ILE A 61 -0.22 15.06 5.56
CA ILE A 61 0.22 14.13 6.60
C ILE A 61 1.70 13.78 6.42
N ASP A 62 2.50 13.97 7.45
CA ASP A 62 3.80 13.32 7.54
C ASP A 62 3.62 12.01 8.32
N ALA A 63 3.70 10.89 7.62
CA ALA A 63 3.52 9.57 8.22
C ALA A 63 4.60 9.23 9.26
N ARG A 64 5.76 9.91 9.24
CA ARG A 64 6.86 9.73 10.20
C ARG A 64 6.58 10.37 11.56
N ASP A 65 5.69 11.36 11.59
CA ASP A 65 5.34 12.13 12.80
C ASP A 65 4.01 11.66 13.40
N GLU A 66 4.08 11.12 14.61
CA GLU A 66 2.90 10.65 15.34
C GLU A 66 1.84 11.76 15.54
N ALA A 67 2.28 12.98 15.82
CA ALA A 67 1.36 14.09 16.02
C ALA A 67 0.65 14.46 14.72
N SER A 68 1.36 14.44 13.57
CA SER A 68 0.78 14.64 12.25
C SER A 68 -0.25 13.56 11.91
N VAL A 69 0.10 12.29 12.10
CA VAL A 69 -0.82 11.16 11.89
C VAL A 69 -2.08 11.32 12.74
N ARG A 70 -1.93 11.62 14.04
CA ARG A 70 -3.06 11.81 14.95
C ARG A 70 -3.97 12.98 14.52
N ARG A 71 -3.39 14.12 14.13
CA ARG A 71 -4.17 15.29 13.63
C ARG A 71 -4.94 14.95 12.37
N PHE A 72 -4.30 14.23 11.43
CA PHE A 72 -4.94 13.83 10.19
C PHE A 72 -6.14 12.90 10.44
N PHE A 73 -5.97 11.84 11.24
CA PHE A 73 -7.06 10.91 11.57
C PHE A 73 -8.23 11.63 12.26
N ALA A 74 -7.95 12.53 13.21
CA ALA A 74 -8.98 13.31 13.89
C ALA A 74 -9.72 14.26 12.93
N ALA A 75 -9.02 14.85 11.96
CA ALA A 75 -9.65 15.72 10.96
C ALA A 75 -10.50 14.91 9.97
N ALA A 76 -10.01 13.77 9.50
CA ALA A 76 -10.73 12.86 8.64
C ALA A 76 -12.02 12.35 9.31
N GLU A 77 -11.94 11.96 10.58
CA GLU A 77 -13.11 11.48 11.34
C GLU A 77 -14.17 12.58 11.54
N ARG A 78 -13.75 13.83 11.77
CA ARG A 78 -14.71 14.97 11.84
C ARG A 78 -15.38 15.24 10.50
N ALA A 79 -14.67 15.06 9.38
CA ALA A 79 -15.19 15.38 8.05
C ALA A 79 -16.09 14.28 7.48
N LEU A 80 -15.71 13.02 7.65
CA LEU A 80 -16.34 11.87 6.98
C LEU A 80 -16.95 10.84 7.93
N GLY A 81 -16.74 11.00 9.22
CA GLY A 81 -17.07 9.98 10.21
C GLY A 81 -15.91 8.98 10.46
N PRO A 82 -16.15 8.00 11.34
CA PRO A 82 -15.11 7.10 11.80
C PRO A 82 -14.63 6.13 10.70
N GLY A 83 -13.30 6.05 10.52
CA GLY A 83 -12.68 5.16 9.56
C GLY A 83 -12.91 3.68 9.92
N SER A 84 -13.29 2.89 8.93
CA SER A 84 -13.45 1.43 9.04
C SER A 84 -12.48 0.64 8.15
N ILE A 85 -11.87 1.32 7.18
CA ILE A 85 -10.86 0.74 6.29
C ILE A 85 -9.67 1.70 6.28
N VAL A 86 -8.46 1.15 6.39
CA VAL A 86 -7.23 1.95 6.33
C VAL A 86 -6.22 1.31 5.38
N VAL A 87 -5.64 2.10 4.50
CA VAL A 87 -4.57 1.70 3.59
C VAL A 87 -3.31 2.50 3.95
N ALA A 88 -2.37 1.84 4.63
CA ALA A 88 -1.07 2.40 4.98
C ALA A 88 -0.12 2.24 3.78
N ASN A 89 -0.21 3.19 2.82
CA ASN A 89 0.49 3.11 1.54
C ASN A 89 1.70 4.05 1.45
N ALA A 90 1.78 5.12 2.24
CA ALA A 90 2.90 6.07 2.17
C ALA A 90 4.26 5.37 2.20
N GLY A 91 5.16 5.74 1.28
CA GLY A 91 6.48 5.14 1.20
C GLY A 91 7.36 5.77 0.14
N ILE A 92 8.68 5.57 0.28
CA ILE A 92 9.73 6.01 -0.63
C ILE A 92 10.64 4.84 -1.01
N TYR A 93 11.32 4.93 -2.17
CA TYR A 93 12.17 3.85 -2.70
C TYR A 93 13.44 4.38 -3.39
N PRO A 94 14.25 5.20 -2.72
CA PRO A 94 15.53 5.63 -3.28
C PRO A 94 16.43 4.43 -3.55
N THR A 95 17.49 4.64 -4.34
CA THR A 95 18.45 3.60 -4.69
C THR A 95 19.87 4.08 -4.41
N ARG A 96 20.61 3.31 -3.59
CA ARG A 96 22.03 3.57 -3.27
C ARG A 96 22.72 2.27 -2.83
N ALA A 97 23.94 2.05 -3.28
CA ALA A 97 24.74 0.91 -2.82
C ALA A 97 25.00 1.01 -1.30
N VAL A 98 25.09 -0.13 -0.63
CA VAL A 98 25.23 -0.19 0.85
C VAL A 98 26.45 0.59 1.34
N LEU A 99 27.57 0.48 0.64
CA LEU A 99 28.83 1.14 1.04
C LEU A 99 28.82 2.65 0.84
N ASP A 100 27.92 3.17 -0.04
CA ASP A 100 27.79 4.58 -0.37
C ASP A 100 26.57 5.22 0.30
N MET A 101 25.84 4.45 1.11
CA MET A 101 24.59 4.90 1.75
C MET A 101 24.91 5.62 3.06
N GLU A 102 24.45 6.86 3.15
CA GLU A 102 24.51 7.61 4.42
C GLU A 102 23.45 7.09 5.40
N VAL A 103 23.76 7.17 6.70
CA VAL A 103 22.85 6.69 7.76
C VAL A 103 21.50 7.43 7.71
N GLU A 104 21.52 8.71 7.39
CA GLU A 104 20.34 9.56 7.27
C GLU A 104 19.41 9.11 6.13
N GLU A 105 19.99 8.57 5.03
CA GLU A 105 19.19 8.01 3.94
C GLU A 105 18.53 6.70 4.37
N TRP A 106 19.26 5.84 5.07
CA TRP A 106 18.72 4.62 5.67
C TRP A 106 17.58 4.96 6.64
N ASP A 107 17.82 5.85 7.60
CA ASP A 107 16.84 6.23 8.62
C ASP A 107 15.58 6.82 7.98
N ARG A 108 15.74 7.71 7.01
CA ARG A 108 14.61 8.30 6.29
C ARG A 108 13.71 7.24 5.63
N VAL A 109 14.30 6.18 5.06
CA VAL A 109 13.52 5.09 4.45
C VAL A 109 12.82 4.25 5.52
N MET A 110 13.52 3.91 6.60
CA MET A 110 12.95 3.14 7.71
C MET A 110 11.83 3.93 8.42
N GLU A 111 12.05 5.21 8.66
CA GLU A 111 11.05 6.09 9.27
C GLU A 111 9.80 6.24 8.39
N THR A 112 9.98 6.48 7.09
CA THR A 112 8.84 6.67 6.19
C THR A 112 8.08 5.38 5.98
N ASN A 113 8.78 4.31 5.59
CA ASN A 113 8.13 3.08 5.16
C ASN A 113 7.63 2.22 6.33
N LEU A 114 8.50 1.94 7.32
CA LEU A 114 8.18 1.00 8.39
C LEU A 114 7.53 1.71 9.59
N ARG A 115 8.19 2.75 10.13
CA ARG A 115 7.63 3.52 11.25
C ARG A 115 6.33 4.21 10.86
N GLY A 116 6.26 4.80 9.65
CA GLY A 116 5.05 5.44 9.14
C GLY A 116 3.87 4.48 8.99
N THR A 117 4.13 3.26 8.50
CA THR A 117 3.14 2.18 8.47
C THR A 117 2.66 1.83 9.87
N PHE A 118 3.59 1.64 10.82
CA PHE A 118 3.25 1.36 12.23
C PHE A 118 2.39 2.46 12.84
N LEU A 119 2.76 3.74 12.70
CA LEU A 119 2.01 4.88 13.25
C LEU A 119 0.60 4.97 12.65
N THR A 120 0.47 4.80 11.34
CA THR A 120 -0.81 4.79 10.63
C THR A 120 -1.71 3.66 11.11
N CYS A 121 -1.19 2.43 11.15
CA CYS A 121 -1.97 1.26 11.59
C CYS A 121 -2.37 1.35 13.06
N ARG A 122 -1.47 1.85 13.94
CA ARG A 122 -1.76 2.05 15.36
C ARG A 122 -2.86 3.08 15.57
N ALA A 123 -2.84 4.19 14.84
CA ALA A 123 -3.89 5.21 14.91
C ALA A 123 -5.24 4.64 14.47
N ALA A 124 -5.26 3.89 13.37
CA ALA A 124 -6.43 3.20 12.85
C ALA A 124 -7.01 2.21 13.87
N ALA A 125 -6.18 1.29 14.37
CA ALA A 125 -6.61 0.26 15.31
C ALA A 125 -7.19 0.87 16.60
N ARG A 126 -6.54 1.90 17.15
CA ARG A 126 -7.04 2.61 18.34
C ARG A 126 -8.40 3.24 18.10
N SER A 127 -8.62 3.91 16.96
CA SER A 127 -9.93 4.51 16.63
C SER A 127 -11.01 3.44 16.45
N MET A 128 -10.71 2.34 15.77
CA MET A 128 -11.65 1.22 15.57
C MET A 128 -12.03 0.56 16.90
N MET A 129 -11.04 0.23 17.75
CA MET A 129 -11.25 -0.41 19.05
C MET A 129 -12.00 0.50 20.03
N ALA A 130 -11.67 1.78 20.11
CA ALA A 130 -12.37 2.74 20.95
C ALA A 130 -13.86 2.87 20.60
N GLY A 131 -14.19 2.67 19.33
CA GLY A 131 -15.58 2.64 18.85
C GLY A 131 -16.24 1.27 18.88
N GLY A 132 -15.56 0.21 19.31
CA GLY A 132 -16.09 -1.17 19.29
C GLY A 132 -16.40 -1.67 17.87
N ARG A 133 -15.74 -1.14 16.84
CA ARG A 133 -16.04 -1.38 15.43
C ARG A 133 -15.08 -2.38 14.81
N PRO A 134 -15.58 -3.36 14.04
CA PRO A 134 -14.73 -4.18 13.18
C PRO A 134 -14.10 -3.29 12.10
N GLY A 135 -12.99 -3.74 11.52
CA GLY A 135 -12.30 -2.95 10.51
C GLY A 135 -11.35 -3.74 9.64
N LYS A 136 -10.80 -3.06 8.63
CA LYS A 136 -9.82 -3.61 7.69
C LYS A 136 -8.59 -2.71 7.63
N ILE A 137 -7.43 -3.28 7.89
CA ILE A 137 -6.13 -2.60 7.75
C ILE A 137 -5.38 -3.26 6.61
N ILE A 138 -4.97 -2.47 5.63
CA ILE A 138 -4.21 -2.91 4.48
C ILE A 138 -2.86 -2.19 4.50
N THR A 139 -1.79 -2.93 4.61
CA THR A 139 -0.42 -2.39 4.54
C THR A 139 0.16 -2.59 3.14
N MET A 140 1.11 -1.73 2.77
CA MET A 140 1.74 -1.78 1.46
C MET A 140 3.21 -2.19 1.57
N SER A 141 3.50 -3.45 1.25
CA SER A 141 4.85 -3.96 1.10
C SER A 141 5.34 -3.79 -0.36
N SER A 142 6.08 -4.74 -0.87
CA SER A 142 6.61 -4.82 -2.25
C SER A 142 7.11 -6.24 -2.48
N GLY A 143 7.27 -6.67 -3.72
CA GLY A 143 8.03 -7.88 -4.05
C GLY A 143 9.46 -7.90 -3.47
N ALA A 144 9.99 -6.73 -3.15
CA ALA A 144 11.27 -6.55 -2.47
C ALA A 144 11.33 -7.12 -1.04
N HIS A 145 10.20 -7.51 -0.44
CA HIS A 145 10.18 -8.20 0.85
C HIS A 145 10.75 -9.62 0.79
N ALA A 146 10.68 -10.26 -0.37
CA ALA A 146 11.12 -11.63 -0.60
C ALA A 146 12.22 -11.75 -1.66
N SER A 147 12.50 -10.69 -2.42
CA SER A 147 13.50 -10.67 -3.48
C SER A 147 14.39 -9.44 -3.34
N ALA A 148 15.65 -9.67 -2.94
CA ALA A 148 16.61 -8.60 -2.76
C ALA A 148 17.00 -7.95 -4.10
N ARG A 149 17.30 -6.65 -4.05
CA ARG A 149 17.80 -5.89 -5.19
C ARG A 149 19.01 -5.05 -4.77
N PRO A 150 20.12 -5.10 -5.51
CA PRO A 150 21.26 -4.21 -5.29
C PRO A 150 20.83 -2.74 -5.26
N GLY A 151 21.39 -1.97 -4.35
CA GLY A 151 21.05 -0.55 -4.15
C GLY A 151 19.74 -0.30 -3.40
N ALA A 152 19.06 -1.31 -2.90
CA ALA A 152 17.76 -1.15 -2.22
C ALA A 152 17.71 -1.82 -0.84
N SER A 153 18.83 -1.94 -0.13
CA SER A 153 18.91 -2.66 1.15
C SER A 153 17.94 -2.11 2.20
N HIS A 154 17.91 -0.80 2.42
CA HIS A 154 17.00 -0.11 3.33
C HIS A 154 15.53 -0.32 2.92
N TYR A 155 15.22 -0.23 1.63
CA TYR A 155 13.88 -0.46 1.10
C TYR A 155 13.46 -1.92 1.31
N CYS A 156 14.30 -2.89 0.93
CA CYS A 156 14.01 -4.32 1.12
C CYS A 156 13.78 -4.64 2.60
N ALA A 157 14.65 -4.14 3.49
CA ALA A 157 14.52 -4.31 4.93
C ALA A 157 13.19 -3.72 5.45
N SER A 158 12.84 -2.49 5.03
CA SER A 158 11.58 -1.86 5.43
C SER A 158 10.36 -2.66 4.97
N LYS A 159 10.38 -3.18 3.73
CA LYS A 159 9.26 -3.92 3.16
C LYS A 159 9.12 -5.34 3.73
N ALA A 160 10.21 -5.99 4.09
CA ALA A 160 10.20 -7.23 4.84
C ALA A 160 9.65 -7.02 6.27
N GLY A 161 10.07 -5.93 6.94
CA GLY A 161 9.55 -5.54 8.25
C GLY A 161 8.04 -5.30 8.25
N ILE A 162 7.50 -4.64 7.20
CA ILE A 162 6.04 -4.44 7.06
C ILE A 162 5.29 -5.76 7.00
N VAL A 163 5.81 -6.77 6.29
CA VAL A 163 5.16 -8.09 6.21
C VAL A 163 5.05 -8.72 7.59
N MET A 164 6.15 -8.77 8.36
CA MET A 164 6.12 -9.38 9.69
C MET A 164 5.29 -8.56 10.67
N PHE A 165 5.38 -7.22 10.63
CA PHE A 165 4.51 -6.33 11.39
C PHE A 165 3.03 -6.60 11.13
N THR A 166 2.63 -6.76 9.86
CA THR A 166 1.24 -7.03 9.49
C THR A 166 0.73 -8.35 10.06
N LYS A 167 1.55 -9.40 10.04
CA LYS A 167 1.21 -10.69 10.63
C LYS A 167 0.99 -10.59 12.14
N THR A 168 1.88 -9.90 12.84
CA THR A 168 1.73 -9.66 14.29
C THR A 168 0.47 -8.85 14.57
N LEU A 169 0.25 -7.76 13.83
CA LEU A 169 -0.92 -6.91 13.98
C LEU A 169 -2.23 -7.68 13.76
N ALA A 170 -2.27 -8.59 12.79
CA ALA A 170 -3.44 -9.44 12.54
C ALA A 170 -3.79 -10.33 13.72
N MET A 171 -2.78 -10.90 14.40
CA MET A 171 -2.97 -11.72 15.59
C MET A 171 -3.47 -10.90 16.77
N GLU A 172 -2.88 -9.73 17.01
CA GLU A 172 -3.22 -8.85 18.13
C GLU A 172 -4.63 -8.23 18.00
N LEU A 173 -5.12 -8.04 16.78
CA LEU A 173 -6.41 -7.39 16.51
C LEU A 173 -7.57 -8.36 16.22
N ALA A 174 -7.31 -9.67 16.21
CA ALA A 174 -8.31 -10.67 15.84
C ALA A 174 -9.56 -10.65 16.74
N GLU A 175 -9.40 -10.54 18.04
CA GLU A 175 -10.49 -10.46 19.00
C GLU A 175 -11.38 -9.23 18.81
N ALA A 176 -10.77 -8.12 18.32
CA ALA A 176 -11.50 -6.90 17.98
C ALA A 176 -12.18 -6.97 16.60
N ARG A 177 -12.10 -8.12 15.90
CA ARG A 177 -12.61 -8.32 14.55
C ARG A 177 -12.05 -7.30 13.54
N ILE A 178 -10.78 -6.97 13.67
CA ILE A 178 -10.05 -6.11 12.74
C ILE A 178 -9.08 -6.99 11.96
N ASN A 179 -9.31 -7.13 10.66
CA ASN A 179 -8.39 -7.85 9.78
C ASN A 179 -7.21 -6.96 9.39
N ALA A 180 -6.01 -7.52 9.34
CA ALA A 180 -4.83 -6.82 8.83
C ALA A 180 -4.15 -7.69 7.77
N ASN A 181 -4.04 -7.17 6.54
CA ASN A 181 -3.42 -7.85 5.41
C ASN A 181 -2.43 -6.95 4.69
N CYS A 182 -1.53 -7.56 3.94
CA CYS A 182 -0.47 -6.87 3.23
C CYS A 182 -0.61 -7.07 1.72
N ILE A 183 -0.48 -5.99 0.93
CA ILE A 183 -0.31 -6.09 -0.52
C ILE A 183 1.17 -5.91 -0.85
N ALA A 184 1.70 -6.75 -1.73
CA ALA A 184 3.08 -6.72 -2.20
C ALA A 184 3.11 -6.49 -3.73
N PRO A 185 3.07 -5.22 -4.20
CA PRO A 185 3.15 -4.91 -5.61
C PRO A 185 4.51 -5.29 -6.19
N GLY A 186 4.51 -5.66 -7.48
CA GLY A 186 5.71 -5.78 -8.30
C GLY A 186 6.05 -4.46 -9.00
N TYR A 187 6.36 -4.56 -10.28
CA TYR A 187 6.65 -3.40 -11.13
C TYR A 187 5.34 -2.74 -11.60
N ILE A 188 4.95 -1.66 -10.93
CA ILE A 188 3.74 -0.88 -11.25
C ILE A 188 4.12 0.37 -12.02
N GLN A 189 3.55 0.54 -13.20
CA GLN A 189 3.69 1.74 -14.01
C GLN A 189 2.78 2.83 -13.47
N ILE A 190 3.39 3.86 -12.86
CA ILE A 190 2.68 5.01 -12.29
C ILE A 190 2.48 6.08 -13.36
N ASP A 191 3.50 6.28 -14.20
CA ASP A 191 3.49 7.23 -15.31
C ASP A 191 3.36 6.48 -16.64
N SER A 192 2.23 6.65 -17.33
CA SER A 192 1.99 6.08 -18.64
C SER A 192 2.87 6.68 -19.75
N ALA A 193 3.35 7.91 -19.56
CA ALA A 193 4.22 8.62 -20.46
C ALA A 193 5.72 8.34 -20.23
N ALA A 194 6.07 7.49 -19.26
CA ALA A 194 7.47 7.16 -19.00
C ALA A 194 8.15 6.59 -20.26
N PRO A 195 9.28 7.17 -20.70
CA PRO A 195 9.92 6.80 -21.96
C PRO A 195 10.36 5.34 -21.96
N ASP A 196 10.32 4.73 -23.13
CA ASP A 196 10.91 3.41 -23.35
C ASP A 196 12.44 3.49 -23.13
N SER A 197 12.97 2.57 -22.37
CA SER A 197 14.40 2.49 -22.07
C SER A 197 14.85 1.03 -22.03
N GLU A 198 16.15 0.82 -22.22
CA GLU A 198 16.73 -0.53 -22.09
C GLU A 198 16.44 -1.14 -20.72
N PHE A 199 16.51 -0.32 -19.67
CA PHE A 199 16.18 -0.74 -18.30
C PHE A 199 14.72 -1.21 -18.20
N ARG A 200 13.76 -0.46 -18.78
CA ARG A 200 12.35 -0.86 -18.78
C ARG A 200 12.12 -2.16 -19.56
N ARG A 201 12.76 -2.29 -20.74
CA ARG A 201 12.69 -3.53 -21.52
C ARG A 201 13.28 -4.71 -20.78
N ALA A 202 14.40 -4.52 -20.08
CA ALA A 202 15.00 -5.55 -19.24
C ALA A 202 14.08 -5.95 -18.06
N LEU A 203 13.44 -4.99 -17.40
CA LEU A 203 12.44 -5.28 -16.35
C LEU A 203 11.26 -6.07 -16.91
N LEU A 204 10.73 -5.67 -18.06
CA LEU A 204 9.58 -6.31 -18.67
C LEU A 204 9.83 -7.80 -18.99
N LYS A 205 11.07 -8.15 -19.41
CA LYS A 205 11.47 -9.54 -19.61
C LYS A 205 11.39 -10.40 -18.34
N ASN A 206 11.38 -9.79 -17.16
CA ASN A 206 11.26 -10.47 -15.88
C ASN A 206 9.82 -10.57 -15.36
N ILE A 207 8.84 -10.15 -16.16
CA ILE A 207 7.43 -10.20 -15.79
C ILE A 207 6.71 -11.23 -16.67
N PRO A 208 6.38 -12.43 -16.14
CA PRO A 208 5.72 -13.48 -16.92
C PRO A 208 4.43 -13.06 -17.63
N SER A 209 3.65 -12.17 -17.03
CA SER A 209 2.42 -11.64 -17.64
C SER A 209 2.65 -10.72 -18.84
N GLY A 210 3.91 -10.39 -19.18
CA GLY A 210 4.29 -9.60 -20.35
C GLY A 210 3.94 -8.10 -20.29
N ARG A 211 3.50 -7.60 -19.14
CA ARG A 211 3.20 -6.18 -18.94
C ARG A 211 3.57 -5.70 -17.55
N PHE A 212 3.79 -4.42 -17.42
CA PHE A 212 3.79 -3.78 -16.10
C PHE A 212 2.39 -3.82 -15.49
N GLY A 213 2.33 -3.91 -14.15
CA GLY A 213 1.09 -3.66 -13.43
C GLY A 213 0.71 -2.17 -13.48
N THR A 214 -0.53 -1.90 -13.13
CA THR A 214 -1.08 -0.54 -13.01
C THR A 214 -1.55 -0.30 -11.58
N PRO A 215 -1.77 0.95 -11.15
CA PRO A 215 -2.43 1.23 -9.87
C PRO A 215 -3.78 0.53 -9.73
N ALA A 216 -4.54 0.33 -10.83
CA ALA A 216 -5.82 -0.39 -10.82
C ALA A 216 -5.65 -1.88 -10.50
N ASP A 217 -4.57 -2.53 -10.93
CA ASP A 217 -4.30 -3.93 -10.57
C ASP A 217 -4.12 -4.08 -9.05
N VAL A 218 -3.46 -3.11 -8.40
CA VAL A 218 -3.26 -3.09 -6.94
C VAL A 218 -4.56 -2.75 -6.23
N ALA A 219 -5.30 -1.77 -6.75
CA ALA A 219 -6.57 -1.32 -6.18
C ALA A 219 -7.65 -2.43 -6.17
N ALA A 220 -7.65 -3.32 -7.17
CA ALA A 220 -8.55 -4.47 -7.21
C ALA A 220 -8.38 -5.40 -6.00
N ILE A 221 -7.13 -5.66 -5.59
CA ILE A 221 -6.85 -6.45 -4.39
C ILE A 221 -7.18 -5.65 -3.11
N ALA A 222 -6.93 -4.34 -3.08
CA ALA A 222 -7.33 -3.51 -1.94
C ALA A 222 -8.86 -3.51 -1.73
N LEU A 223 -9.65 -3.43 -2.80
CA LEU A 223 -11.11 -3.54 -2.74
C LEU A 223 -11.55 -4.93 -2.22
N PHE A 224 -10.94 -6.00 -2.72
CA PHE A 224 -11.23 -7.35 -2.24
C PHE A 224 -10.98 -7.46 -0.73
N LEU A 225 -9.79 -7.04 -0.27
CA LEU A 225 -9.41 -7.12 1.15
C LEU A 225 -10.28 -6.24 2.06
N ALA A 226 -10.85 -5.18 1.53
CA ALA A 226 -11.77 -4.29 2.24
C ALA A 226 -13.22 -4.79 2.26
N SER A 227 -13.59 -5.72 1.39
CA SER A 227 -14.95 -6.24 1.25
C SER A 227 -15.27 -7.32 2.29
N SER A 228 -16.56 -7.66 2.41
CA SER A 228 -17.04 -8.78 3.22
C SER A 228 -16.54 -10.14 2.72
N ALA A 229 -16.18 -10.26 1.43
CA ALA A 229 -15.61 -11.49 0.89
C ALA A 229 -14.24 -11.87 1.51
N ALA A 230 -13.57 -10.90 2.18
CA ALA A 230 -12.30 -11.12 2.87
C ALA A 230 -12.42 -11.15 4.40
N ASP A 231 -13.62 -11.42 4.97
CA ASP A 231 -13.81 -11.40 6.42
C ASP A 231 -13.02 -12.51 7.15
N TYR A 232 -12.72 -13.62 6.47
CA TYR A 232 -11.90 -14.71 7.03
C TYR A 232 -10.43 -14.65 6.57
N VAL A 233 -10.01 -13.52 5.99
CA VAL A 233 -8.63 -13.30 5.50
C VAL A 233 -7.94 -12.30 6.42
N THR A 234 -6.90 -12.76 7.14
CA THR A 234 -6.08 -11.89 8.00
C THR A 234 -4.66 -12.44 8.13
N GLY A 235 -3.65 -11.56 8.22
CA GLY A 235 -2.23 -11.92 8.32
C GLY A 235 -1.59 -12.32 6.99
N GLU A 236 -2.28 -12.17 5.86
CA GLU A 236 -1.84 -12.66 4.56
C GLU A 236 -1.09 -11.60 3.73
N VAL A 237 -0.26 -12.08 2.81
CA VAL A 237 0.49 -11.26 1.85
C VAL A 237 0.01 -11.57 0.44
N PHE A 238 -0.57 -10.57 -0.22
CA PHE A 238 -1.09 -10.67 -1.57
C PHE A 238 -0.12 -10.06 -2.58
N ALA A 239 0.56 -10.92 -3.34
CA ALA A 239 1.47 -10.49 -4.39
C ALA A 239 0.68 -10.03 -5.64
N VAL A 240 0.94 -8.78 -6.08
CA VAL A 240 0.37 -8.18 -7.31
C VAL A 240 1.52 -7.84 -8.23
N ASN A 241 2.10 -8.83 -8.91
CA ASN A 241 3.41 -8.70 -9.55
C ASN A 241 3.52 -9.34 -10.95
N GLY A 242 2.43 -9.85 -11.52
CA GLY A 242 2.44 -10.47 -12.83
C GLY A 242 3.36 -11.71 -12.94
N GLY A 243 3.69 -12.34 -11.81
CA GLY A 243 4.60 -13.49 -11.74
C GLY A 243 6.09 -13.11 -11.60
N ALA A 244 6.44 -11.82 -11.52
CA ALA A 244 7.84 -11.36 -11.55
C ALA A 244 8.75 -11.95 -10.45
N PHE A 245 8.17 -12.41 -9.34
CA PHE A 245 8.92 -12.98 -8.21
C PHE A 245 8.55 -14.45 -7.92
N SER A 246 7.85 -15.13 -8.86
CA SER A 246 7.39 -16.50 -8.67
C SER A 246 8.46 -17.56 -8.98
N GLY A 247 9.59 -17.17 -9.59
CA GLY A 247 10.67 -18.08 -9.96
C GLY A 247 11.61 -17.53 -11.02
N ARG A 248 12.35 -18.42 -11.68
CA ARG A 248 13.28 -18.07 -12.76
C ARG A 248 12.65 -18.38 -14.13
N MET A 249 12.41 -17.38 -14.95
CA MET A 249 11.80 -17.53 -16.28
C MET A 249 12.71 -18.17 -17.35
N TYR A 250 14.03 -18.16 -17.13
CA TYR A 250 15.00 -18.49 -18.19
C TYR A 250 15.59 -19.90 -18.13
N LEU A 251 14.98 -20.81 -17.38
CA LEU A 251 15.38 -22.22 -17.48
C LEU A 251 14.61 -22.85 -18.64
N PRO A 252 15.31 -23.33 -19.69
CA PRO A 252 14.64 -24.07 -20.76
C PRO A 252 13.97 -25.31 -20.17
N LEU A 253 12.78 -25.63 -20.66
CA LEU A 253 12.11 -26.86 -20.30
C LEU A 253 13.06 -28.05 -20.64
N ASN A 254 13.39 -28.88 -19.67
CA ASN A 254 14.13 -30.09 -19.92
C ASN A 254 13.20 -31.14 -20.59
N THR A 255 13.05 -31.04 -21.90
CA THR A 255 12.18 -31.91 -22.67
C THR A 255 12.70 -33.38 -22.72
N ALA A 256 13.92 -33.62 -22.22
CA ALA A 256 14.48 -35.00 -22.14
C ALA A 256 13.82 -35.84 -21.03
N MET A 257 13.13 -35.21 -20.05
CA MET A 257 12.40 -35.92 -18.98
C MET A 257 10.93 -36.19 -19.32
N ALA A 258 10.45 -35.76 -20.48
CA ALA A 258 9.04 -35.92 -20.92
C ALA A 258 8.81 -37.15 -21.82
N ARG A 259 9.74 -38.13 -21.81
CA ARG A 259 9.57 -39.42 -22.54
C ARG A 259 9.58 -40.59 -21.57
#